data_d336b965e6dd62771d34887bde9fc74d
#
_entry.id   d336b965e6dd62771d34887bde9fc74d
#
_cell.length_a   1.000
_cell.length_b   1.000
_cell.length_c   1.000
_cell.angle_alpha   90.00
_cell.angle_beta   90.00
_cell.angle_gamma   90.00
#
_symmetry.space_group_name_H-M   'P 1'
#
loop_
_entity.id
_entity.type
_entity.pdbx_description
1 polymer ?
#
loop_
_entity_poly.entity_id
_entity_poly.type
_entity_poly.pdbx_seq_one_letter_code
_entity_poly.pdbx_strand_id
1 'polypeptide(L)'
;SFLAFLGTYPFYVLRLVERYMFRRQTTYYGYYANFQSKLPYFTYLLSAFMFFALCTYLATKPSKKKSLFVLLLYIGANAIHLLIGTRNPFILAIVFSFVYFFMRHYTDKSEKWIGRFEKFLLGAGTPVLMLAMGALNYIRDGASVKGTSILGLLVDFLYKQSTSFGALSKGFLYH
;
A
#
# COMPACT_ATOMS: atom_id res chain seq x y z
N SER A 1 13.68 -16.42 10.32
CA SER A 1 12.89 -15.22 9.97
C SER A 1 12.45 -15.19 8.52
N PHE A 2 13.32 -15.49 7.52
CA PHE A 2 12.92 -15.54 6.10
C PHE A 2 11.89 -16.64 5.83
N LEU A 3 12.08 -17.82 6.38
CA LEU A 3 11.11 -18.94 6.28
C LEU A 3 9.76 -18.58 6.91
N ALA A 4 9.76 -17.85 8.03
CA ALA A 4 8.53 -17.39 8.65
C ALA A 4 7.76 -16.41 7.73
N PHE A 5 8.48 -15.48 7.07
CA PHE A 5 7.88 -14.59 6.07
C PHE A 5 7.29 -15.39 4.89
N LEU A 6 8.06 -16.32 4.30
CA LEU A 6 7.59 -17.15 3.18
C LEU A 6 6.40 -18.03 3.57
N GLY A 7 6.38 -18.57 4.79
CA GLY A 7 5.27 -19.39 5.29
C GLY A 7 3.99 -18.62 5.54
N THR A 8 4.07 -17.35 5.94
CA THR A 8 2.90 -16.50 6.24
C THR A 8 2.42 -15.70 5.02
N TYR A 9 3.30 -15.40 4.06
CA TYR A 9 3.00 -14.61 2.87
C TYR A 9 1.86 -15.17 2.01
N PRO A 10 1.77 -16.49 1.69
CA PRO A 10 0.67 -17.05 0.92
C PRO A 10 -0.69 -16.82 1.57
N PHE A 11 -0.79 -16.92 2.90
CA PHE A 11 -2.04 -16.68 3.63
C PHE A 11 -2.48 -15.21 3.57
N TYR A 12 -1.50 -14.31 3.59
CA TYR A 12 -1.78 -12.89 3.39
C TYR A 12 -2.33 -12.61 1.99
N VAL A 13 -1.67 -13.14 0.94
CA VAL A 13 -2.13 -12.99 -0.45
C VAL A 13 -3.49 -13.64 -0.65
N LEU A 14 -3.72 -14.84 -0.10
CA LEU A 14 -4.99 -15.55 -0.20
C LEU A 14 -6.16 -14.70 0.35
N ARG A 15 -5.95 -14.05 1.50
CA ARG A 15 -6.96 -13.13 2.05
C ARG A 15 -7.21 -11.91 1.17
N LEU A 16 -6.17 -11.36 0.56
CA LEU A 16 -6.33 -10.23 -0.36
C LEU A 16 -7.09 -10.64 -1.62
N VAL A 17 -6.81 -11.84 -2.15
CA VAL A 17 -7.53 -12.39 -3.31
C VAL A 17 -9.00 -12.65 -2.95
N GLU A 18 -9.31 -13.21 -1.78
CA GLU A 18 -10.69 -13.39 -1.32
C GLU A 18 -11.45 -12.05 -1.30
N ARG A 19 -10.84 -11.01 -0.72
CA ARG A 19 -11.41 -9.66 -0.68
C ARG A 19 -11.62 -9.07 -2.07
N TYR A 20 -10.67 -9.26 -2.96
CA TYR A 20 -10.76 -8.82 -4.35
C TYR A 20 -11.90 -9.53 -5.09
N MET A 21 -12.01 -10.86 -4.95
CA MET A 21 -13.08 -11.64 -5.58
C MET A 21 -14.45 -11.20 -5.11
N PHE A 22 -14.63 -10.98 -3.80
CA PHE A 22 -15.88 -10.45 -3.25
C PHE A 22 -16.17 -9.03 -3.76
N ARG A 23 -15.14 -8.18 -3.83
CA ARG A 23 -15.28 -6.81 -4.35
C ARG A 23 -15.72 -6.77 -5.81
N ARG A 24 -15.29 -7.70 -6.65
CA ARG A 24 -15.74 -7.81 -8.06
C ARG A 24 -17.24 -8.10 -8.19
N GLN A 25 -17.83 -8.76 -7.23
CA GLN A 25 -19.25 -9.16 -7.24
C GLN A 25 -20.18 -8.13 -6.58
N THR A 26 -19.60 -7.13 -5.90
CA THR A 26 -20.36 -6.16 -5.10
C THR A 26 -19.94 -4.73 -5.41
N THR A 27 -20.82 -3.76 -5.10
CA THR A 27 -20.45 -2.34 -5.13
C THR A 27 -19.43 -2.01 -4.04
N TYR A 28 -18.78 -0.85 -4.14
CA TYR A 28 -17.81 -0.39 -3.14
C TYR A 28 -18.40 -0.36 -1.73
N TYR A 29 -19.60 0.22 -1.58
CA TYR A 29 -20.29 0.28 -0.29
C TYR A 29 -20.80 -1.09 0.17
N GLY A 30 -21.30 -1.91 -0.75
CA GLY A 30 -21.73 -3.28 -0.47
C GLY A 30 -20.60 -4.18 0.03
N TYR A 31 -19.36 -3.94 -0.43
CA TYR A 31 -18.18 -4.63 0.09
C TYR A 31 -17.98 -4.36 1.58
N TYR A 32 -18.01 -3.08 2.00
CA TYR A 32 -17.79 -2.74 3.40
C TYR A 32 -18.94 -3.18 4.34
N ALA A 33 -20.16 -3.17 3.84
CA ALA A 33 -21.33 -3.56 4.63
C ALA A 33 -21.45 -5.08 4.81
N ASN A 34 -21.09 -5.87 3.80
CA ASN A 34 -21.48 -7.28 3.74
C ASN A 34 -20.29 -8.25 3.66
N PHE A 35 -19.05 -7.76 3.64
CA PHE A 35 -17.89 -8.66 3.54
C PHE A 35 -17.77 -9.53 4.79
N GLN A 36 -17.93 -10.82 4.62
CA GLN A 36 -17.62 -11.83 5.62
C GLN A 36 -16.61 -12.82 4.99
N SER A 37 -15.49 -13.04 5.67
CA SER A 37 -14.49 -13.99 5.21
C SER A 37 -15.01 -15.42 5.36
N LYS A 38 -14.84 -16.20 4.30
CA LYS A 38 -15.14 -17.63 4.30
C LYS A 38 -13.93 -18.48 4.69
N LEU A 39 -12.75 -17.86 4.81
CA LEU A 39 -11.54 -18.57 5.16
C LEU A 39 -11.51 -18.93 6.65
N PRO A 40 -10.89 -20.07 7.00
CA PRO A 40 -10.71 -20.50 8.38
C PRO A 40 -9.96 -19.45 9.23
N TYR A 41 -10.27 -19.38 10.52
CA TYR A 41 -9.69 -18.37 11.43
C TYR A 41 -8.16 -18.38 11.48
N PHE A 42 -7.53 -19.57 11.35
CA PHE A 42 -6.07 -19.65 11.34
C PHE A 42 -5.42 -18.90 10.17
N THR A 43 -6.10 -18.81 9.02
CA THR A 43 -5.57 -18.02 7.87
C THR A 43 -5.54 -16.53 8.19
N TYR A 44 -6.52 -16.07 8.99
CA TYR A 44 -6.53 -14.71 9.51
C TYR A 44 -5.32 -14.44 10.40
N LEU A 45 -5.08 -15.34 11.34
CA LEU A 45 -3.97 -15.24 12.29
C LEU A 45 -2.62 -15.23 11.54
N LEU A 46 -2.39 -16.20 10.65
CA LEU A 46 -1.15 -16.28 9.87
C LEU A 46 -0.95 -15.05 8.98
N SER A 47 -2.02 -14.53 8.37
CA SER A 47 -1.92 -13.30 7.56
C SER A 47 -1.55 -12.07 8.39
N ALA A 48 -1.99 -11.97 9.64
CA ALA A 48 -1.62 -10.89 10.54
C ALA A 48 -0.14 -10.98 10.97
N PHE A 49 0.37 -12.20 11.16
CA PHE A 49 1.78 -12.43 11.48
C PHE A 49 2.75 -12.11 10.35
N MET A 50 2.29 -12.03 9.08
CA MET A 50 3.15 -11.76 7.93
C MET A 50 3.95 -10.46 8.08
N PHE A 51 3.32 -9.38 8.56
CA PHE A 51 4.01 -8.11 8.75
C PHE A 51 5.09 -8.19 9.85
N PHE A 52 4.81 -8.90 10.95
CA PHE A 52 5.81 -9.15 12.00
C PHE A 52 6.98 -9.99 11.47
N ALA A 53 6.70 -11.02 10.69
CA ALA A 53 7.73 -11.85 10.05
C ALA A 53 8.59 -11.04 9.06
N LEU A 54 7.98 -10.10 8.32
CA LEU A 54 8.69 -9.14 7.47
C LEU A 54 9.62 -8.27 8.32
N CYS A 55 9.11 -7.63 9.37
CA CYS A 55 9.91 -6.75 10.23
C CYS A 55 11.07 -7.51 10.92
N THR A 56 10.81 -8.70 11.44
CA THR A 56 11.85 -9.54 12.05
C THR A 56 12.92 -9.98 11.05
N TYR A 57 12.52 -10.27 9.80
CA TYR A 57 13.49 -10.56 8.74
C TYR A 57 14.34 -9.34 8.40
N LEU A 58 13.74 -8.17 8.21
CA LEU A 58 14.46 -6.94 7.89
C LEU A 58 15.37 -6.48 9.03
N ALA A 59 15.00 -6.78 10.29
CA ALA A 59 15.84 -6.52 11.47
C ALA A 59 17.14 -7.33 11.48
N THR A 60 17.20 -8.50 10.80
CA THR A 60 18.45 -9.26 10.65
C THR A 60 19.44 -8.61 9.67
N LYS A 61 19.13 -7.43 9.16
CA LYS A 61 19.97 -6.62 8.26
C LYS A 61 20.43 -7.40 7.01
N PRO A 62 19.52 -8.01 6.22
CA PRO A 62 19.91 -8.73 5.01
C PRO A 62 20.55 -7.80 3.98
N SER A 63 21.27 -8.36 3.00
CA SER A 63 21.88 -7.60 1.89
C SER A 63 20.84 -6.84 1.08
N LYS A 64 21.25 -5.75 0.40
CA LYS A 64 20.36 -4.88 -0.39
C LYS A 64 19.44 -5.67 -1.34
N LYS A 65 19.99 -6.64 -2.08
CA LYS A 65 19.21 -7.47 -3.04
C LYS A 65 18.13 -8.30 -2.36
N LYS A 66 18.45 -8.93 -1.22
CA LYS A 66 17.49 -9.74 -0.44
C LYS A 66 16.40 -8.88 0.20
N SER A 67 16.77 -7.72 0.73
CA SER A 67 15.81 -6.75 1.26
C SER A 67 14.87 -6.25 0.17
N LEU A 68 15.42 -5.87 -1.00
CA LEU A 68 14.63 -5.39 -2.13
C LEU A 68 13.63 -6.43 -2.60
N PHE A 69 14.04 -7.69 -2.73
CA PHE A 69 13.16 -8.78 -3.16
C PHE A 69 11.95 -8.94 -2.22
N VAL A 70 12.19 -9.00 -0.91
CA VAL A 70 11.10 -9.18 0.07
C VAL A 70 10.18 -7.96 0.12
N LEU A 71 10.74 -6.75 0.02
CA LEU A 71 9.94 -5.52 -0.02
C LEU A 71 9.13 -5.39 -1.30
N LEU A 72 9.64 -5.83 -2.46
CA LEU A 72 8.88 -5.89 -3.70
C LEU A 72 7.72 -6.88 -3.61
N LEU A 73 7.92 -8.05 -3.00
CA LEU A 73 6.83 -9.00 -2.72
C LEU A 73 5.76 -8.35 -1.83
N TYR A 74 6.19 -7.63 -0.79
CA TYR A 74 5.27 -6.94 0.12
C TYR A 74 4.48 -5.83 -0.58
N ILE A 75 5.13 -4.99 -1.37
CA ILE A 75 4.48 -3.94 -2.19
C ILE A 75 3.54 -4.58 -3.20
N GLY A 76 3.98 -5.64 -3.91
CA GLY A 76 3.17 -6.34 -4.91
C GLY A 76 1.90 -6.94 -4.34
N ALA A 77 1.96 -7.58 -3.17
CA ALA A 77 0.77 -8.05 -2.48
C ALA A 77 -0.17 -6.90 -2.10
N ASN A 78 0.37 -5.79 -1.56
CA ASN A 78 -0.43 -4.62 -1.21
C ASN A 78 -1.00 -3.88 -2.42
N ALA A 79 -0.47 -4.06 -3.63
CA ALA A 79 -1.06 -3.53 -4.86
C ALA A 79 -2.47 -4.09 -5.14
N ILE A 80 -2.79 -5.29 -4.65
CA ILE A 80 -4.14 -5.87 -4.73
C ILE A 80 -5.16 -4.96 -4.02
N HIS A 81 -4.76 -4.24 -2.99
CA HIS A 81 -5.63 -3.27 -2.31
C HIS A 81 -6.14 -2.16 -3.23
N LEU A 82 -5.37 -1.77 -4.26
CA LEU A 82 -5.83 -0.80 -5.26
C LEU A 82 -7.04 -1.32 -6.04
N LEU A 83 -7.02 -2.62 -6.38
CA LEU A 83 -8.13 -3.29 -7.09
C LEU A 83 -9.38 -3.43 -6.21
N ILE A 84 -9.19 -3.53 -4.89
CA ILE A 84 -10.29 -3.53 -3.92
C ILE A 84 -10.88 -2.13 -3.75
N GLY A 85 -10.10 -1.08 -4.05
CA GLY A 85 -10.47 0.33 -3.86
C GLY A 85 -9.91 0.94 -2.56
N THR A 86 -9.06 0.20 -1.83
CA THR A 86 -8.37 0.68 -0.62
C THR A 86 -6.94 1.08 -0.95
N ARG A 87 -6.60 2.36 -0.83
CA ARG A 87 -5.28 2.91 -1.25
C ARG A 87 -4.23 2.86 -0.15
N ASN A 88 -4.67 3.08 1.08
CA ASN A 88 -3.76 3.30 2.21
C ASN A 88 -2.76 2.17 2.43
N PRO A 89 -3.13 0.87 2.39
CA PRO A 89 -2.16 -0.21 2.62
C PRO A 89 -1.05 -0.23 1.56
N PHE A 90 -1.36 0.08 0.30
CA PHE A 90 -0.37 0.15 -0.76
C PHE A 90 0.61 1.31 -0.57
N ILE A 91 0.09 2.50 -0.24
CA ILE A 91 0.93 3.68 0.04
C ILE A 91 1.83 3.40 1.25
N LEU A 92 1.26 2.84 2.33
CA LEU A 92 2.02 2.51 3.52
C LEU A 92 3.13 1.47 3.24
N ALA A 93 2.88 0.50 2.36
CA ALA A 93 3.91 -0.46 1.96
C ALA A 93 5.08 0.20 1.22
N ILE A 94 4.80 1.18 0.34
CA ILE A 94 5.81 1.96 -0.35
C ILE A 94 6.60 2.82 0.64
N VAL A 95 5.89 3.58 1.50
CA VAL A 95 6.52 4.44 2.51
C VAL A 95 7.38 3.63 3.47
N PHE A 96 6.87 2.50 3.97
CA PHE A 96 7.62 1.59 4.83
C PHE A 96 8.92 1.10 4.18
N SER A 97 8.82 0.66 2.92
CA SER A 97 9.98 0.20 2.15
C SER A 97 11.01 1.32 1.99
N PHE A 98 10.53 2.54 1.73
CA PHE A 98 11.37 3.70 1.56
C PHE A 98 12.08 4.08 2.86
N VAL A 99 11.35 4.14 3.97
CA VAL A 99 11.91 4.42 5.31
C VAL A 99 12.97 3.39 5.67
N TYR A 100 12.72 2.09 5.37
CA TYR A 100 13.71 1.04 5.59
C TYR A 100 15.01 1.29 4.80
N PHE A 101 14.91 1.61 3.49
CA PHE A 101 16.08 1.92 2.66
C PHE A 101 16.84 3.14 3.17
N PHE A 102 16.11 4.16 3.60
CA PHE A 102 16.69 5.39 4.14
C PHE A 102 17.45 5.10 5.44
N MET A 103 16.84 4.37 6.38
CA MET A 103 17.48 3.98 7.63
C MET A 103 18.74 3.13 7.37
N ARG A 104 18.68 2.20 6.43
CA ARG A 104 19.82 1.37 6.07
C ARG A 104 20.94 2.19 5.44
N HIS A 105 20.63 3.20 4.65
CA HIS A 105 21.62 4.09 4.06
C HIS A 105 22.42 4.86 5.10
N TYR A 106 21.78 5.29 6.18
CA TYR A 106 22.45 5.98 7.28
C TYR A 106 23.19 5.04 8.24
N THR A 107 22.65 3.84 8.47
CA THR A 107 23.21 2.89 9.43
C THR A 107 24.33 2.05 8.84
N ASP A 108 24.26 1.73 7.56
CA ASP A 108 25.19 0.82 6.87
C ASP A 108 25.93 1.58 5.77
N LYS A 109 27.18 1.93 6.07
CA LYS A 109 28.06 2.63 5.13
C LYS A 109 28.75 1.69 4.13
N SER A 110 28.65 0.38 4.32
CA SER A 110 29.32 -0.62 3.46
C SER A 110 28.70 -0.72 2.07
N GLU A 111 27.39 -0.46 1.95
CA GLU A 111 26.67 -0.50 0.68
C GLU A 111 25.96 0.85 0.40
N LYS A 112 25.97 1.28 -0.88
CA LYS A 112 25.17 2.44 -1.30
C LYS A 112 23.69 2.01 -1.44
N TRP A 113 22.92 2.21 -0.35
CA TRP A 113 21.49 1.87 -0.31
C TRP A 113 20.64 2.79 -1.19
N ILE A 114 20.95 4.08 -1.22
CA ILE A 114 20.24 5.07 -2.05
C ILE A 114 21.20 5.52 -3.16
N GLY A 115 21.00 5.01 -4.37
CA GLY A 115 21.71 5.38 -5.58
C GLY A 115 20.95 6.43 -6.40
N ARG A 116 21.41 6.67 -7.64
CA ARG A 116 20.76 7.59 -8.59
C ARG A 116 19.37 7.11 -9.01
N PHE A 117 19.21 5.80 -9.16
CA PHE A 117 17.96 5.18 -9.56
C PHE A 117 16.87 5.36 -8.47
N GLU A 118 17.22 5.10 -7.21
CA GLU A 118 16.29 5.24 -6.09
C GLU A 118 15.87 6.71 -5.90
N LYS A 119 16.81 7.66 -6.09
CA LYS A 119 16.48 9.10 -6.06
C LYS A 119 15.56 9.52 -7.21
N PHE A 120 15.79 8.99 -8.41
CA PHE A 120 14.91 9.22 -9.56
C PHE A 120 13.51 8.63 -9.31
N LEU A 121 13.45 7.40 -8.78
CA LEU A 121 12.17 6.74 -8.46
C LEU A 121 11.35 7.55 -7.45
N LEU A 122 12.01 8.18 -6.48
CA LEU A 122 11.36 9.09 -5.54
C LEU A 122 10.83 10.35 -6.21
N GLY A 123 11.69 11.02 -6.95
CA GLY A 123 11.34 12.31 -7.57
C GLY A 123 10.25 12.15 -8.63
N ALA A 124 10.35 11.14 -9.49
CA ALA A 124 9.38 10.89 -10.55
C ALA A 124 8.21 9.99 -10.10
N GLY A 125 8.48 9.02 -9.21
CA GLY A 125 7.48 8.08 -8.74
C GLY A 125 6.40 8.71 -7.89
N THR A 126 6.73 9.72 -7.08
CA THR A 126 5.75 10.40 -6.22
C THR A 126 4.66 11.12 -7.02
N PRO A 127 4.96 11.96 -8.03
CA PRO A 127 3.93 12.56 -8.88
C PRO A 127 3.10 11.52 -9.65
N VAL A 128 3.76 10.48 -10.18
CA VAL A 128 3.07 9.39 -10.90
C VAL A 128 2.10 8.66 -9.97
N LEU A 129 2.50 8.38 -8.73
CA LEU A 129 1.64 7.76 -7.73
C LEU A 129 0.44 8.66 -7.38
N MET A 130 0.65 9.97 -7.23
CA MET A 130 -0.43 10.94 -6.98
C MET A 130 -1.44 10.97 -8.14
N LEU A 131 -0.96 10.98 -9.39
CA LEU A 131 -1.82 10.93 -10.58
C LEU A 131 -2.63 9.63 -10.65
N ALA A 132 -1.98 8.49 -10.42
CA ALA A 132 -2.65 7.20 -10.37
C ALA A 132 -3.73 7.16 -9.28
N MET A 133 -3.46 7.72 -8.10
CA MET A 133 -4.44 7.83 -7.03
C MET A 133 -5.62 8.75 -7.36
N GLY A 134 -5.36 9.85 -8.06
CA GLY A 134 -6.41 10.74 -8.61
C GLY A 134 -7.30 9.98 -9.59
N ALA A 135 -6.71 9.30 -10.59
CA ALA A 135 -7.44 8.50 -11.57
C ALA A 135 -8.30 7.40 -10.94
N LEU A 136 -7.76 6.69 -9.93
CA LEU A 136 -8.50 5.65 -9.20
C LEU A 136 -9.73 6.19 -8.46
N ASN A 137 -9.73 7.45 -8.02
CA ASN A 137 -10.91 8.09 -7.44
C ASN A 137 -12.05 8.18 -8.47
N TYR A 138 -11.75 8.63 -9.68
CA TYR A 138 -12.74 8.72 -10.76
C TYR A 138 -13.34 7.35 -11.10
N ILE A 139 -12.48 6.33 -11.25
CA ILE A 139 -12.91 4.95 -11.53
C ILE A 139 -13.80 4.42 -10.41
N ARG A 140 -13.46 4.70 -9.15
CA ARG A 140 -14.25 4.28 -7.99
C ARG A 140 -15.62 4.93 -7.96
N ASP A 141 -15.69 6.21 -8.28
CA ASP A 141 -16.92 7.00 -8.25
C ASP A 141 -17.77 6.79 -9.53
N GLY A 142 -17.37 5.87 -10.44
CA GLY A 142 -18.05 5.55 -11.69
C GLY A 142 -17.93 6.64 -12.75
N ALA A 143 -17.09 7.64 -12.52
CA ALA A 143 -16.87 8.74 -13.47
C ALA A 143 -15.80 8.37 -14.50
N SER A 144 -15.95 8.89 -15.73
CA SER A 144 -14.96 8.72 -16.78
C SER A 144 -13.76 9.64 -16.58
N VAL A 145 -12.56 9.08 -16.68
CA VAL A 145 -11.31 9.87 -16.67
C VAL A 145 -11.07 10.60 -17.98
N LYS A 146 -11.84 10.25 -19.05
CA LYS A 146 -11.74 10.89 -20.38
C LYS A 146 -12.07 12.36 -20.30
N GLY A 147 -11.15 13.20 -20.80
CA GLY A 147 -11.32 14.66 -20.83
C GLY A 147 -10.80 15.40 -19.58
N THR A 148 -10.35 14.71 -18.55
CA THR A 148 -9.77 15.36 -17.38
C THR A 148 -8.29 15.64 -17.63
N SER A 149 -7.88 16.90 -17.43
CA SER A 149 -6.46 17.31 -17.52
C SER A 149 -5.64 16.65 -16.41
N ILE A 150 -4.35 16.39 -16.68
CA ILE A 150 -3.39 15.89 -15.67
C ILE A 150 -3.38 16.79 -14.42
N LEU A 151 -3.39 18.10 -14.64
CA LEU A 151 -3.46 19.07 -13.55
C LEU A 151 -4.79 18.98 -12.77
N GLY A 152 -5.90 18.74 -13.48
CA GLY A 152 -7.22 18.51 -12.85
C GLY A 152 -7.24 17.28 -11.96
N LEU A 153 -6.59 16.19 -12.34
CA LEU A 153 -6.47 14.97 -11.51
C LEU A 153 -5.66 15.23 -10.22
N LEU A 154 -4.58 16.01 -10.32
CA LEU A 154 -3.77 16.39 -9.15
C LEU A 154 -4.55 17.31 -8.20
N VAL A 155 -5.21 18.32 -8.74
CA VAL A 155 -6.01 19.27 -7.95
C VAL A 155 -7.16 18.55 -7.25
N ASP A 156 -7.89 17.69 -7.95
CA ASP A 156 -8.98 16.91 -7.36
C ASP A 156 -8.47 15.93 -6.28
N PHE A 157 -7.32 15.31 -6.51
CA PHE A 157 -6.69 14.47 -5.49
C PHE A 157 -6.35 15.27 -4.22
N LEU A 158 -5.71 16.43 -4.37
CA LEU A 158 -5.35 17.29 -3.24
C LEU A 158 -6.59 17.84 -2.53
N TYR A 159 -7.61 18.25 -3.28
CA TYR A 159 -8.87 18.73 -2.74
C TYR A 159 -9.58 17.64 -1.90
N LYS A 160 -9.70 16.42 -2.42
CA LYS A 160 -10.30 15.30 -1.68
C LYS A 160 -9.50 14.89 -0.45
N GLN A 161 -8.18 15.09 -0.45
CA GLN A 161 -7.37 14.88 0.76
C GLN A 161 -7.58 16.02 1.77
N SER A 162 -7.69 17.26 1.32
CA SER A 162 -7.89 18.43 2.21
C SER A 162 -9.25 18.42 2.90
N THR A 163 -10.31 17.91 2.23
CA THR A 163 -11.63 17.75 2.87
C THR A 163 -11.62 16.79 4.05
N SER A 164 -10.77 15.76 4.00
CA SER A 164 -10.57 14.83 5.13
C SER A 164 -9.93 15.52 6.33
N PHE A 165 -8.98 16.44 6.10
CA PHE A 165 -8.41 17.26 7.17
C PHE A 165 -9.39 18.29 7.71
N GLY A 166 -10.24 18.87 6.85
CA GLY A 166 -11.30 19.79 7.25
C GLY A 166 -12.36 19.12 8.14
N ALA A 167 -12.71 17.88 7.86
CA ALA A 167 -13.61 17.09 8.71
C ALA A 167 -13.00 16.79 10.09
N LEU A 168 -11.69 16.45 10.12
CA LEU A 168 -10.93 16.28 11.37
C LEU A 168 -10.88 17.57 12.20
N SER A 169 -10.56 18.71 11.58
CA SER A 169 -10.49 19.99 12.28
C SER A 169 -11.84 20.40 12.88
N LYS A 170 -12.95 20.16 12.17
CA LYS A 170 -14.29 20.41 12.71
C LYS A 170 -14.63 19.47 13.87
N GLY A 171 -14.22 18.19 13.81
CA GLY A 171 -14.39 17.26 14.92
C GLY A 171 -13.69 17.71 16.21
N PHE A 172 -12.52 18.34 16.10
CA PHE A 172 -11.80 18.89 17.27
C PHE A 172 -12.39 20.21 17.82
N LEU A 173 -13.15 20.95 17.00
CA LEU A 173 -13.77 22.22 17.44
C LEU A 173 -15.10 22.02 18.15
N TYR A 174 -15.71 20.84 18.07
CA TYR A 174 -17.00 20.51 18.69
C TYR A 174 -16.88 19.58 19.92
N HIS A 175 -15.68 19.32 20.41
CA HIS A 175 -15.35 18.69 21.67
C HIS A 175 -14.60 19.68 22.57
#